data_37c9fd49d3bffe202ece3b355d9400c9
#
_entry.id   37c9fd49d3bffe202ece3b355d9400c9
#
_cell.length_a   1.000
_cell.length_b   1.000
_cell.length_c   1.000
_cell.angle_alpha   90.00
_cell.angle_beta   90.00
_cell.angle_gamma   90.00
#
_symmetry.space_group_name_H-M   'P 1'
#
loop_
_entity.id
_entity.type
_entity.pdbx_description
1 polymer ?
#
loop_
_entity_poly.entity_id
_entity_poly.type
_entity_poly.pdbx_seq_one_letter_code
_entity_poly.pdbx_strand_id
1 'polypeptide(L)' 'VAAGLTDAEVERMALLIRRLRDELALTVIWIEHAVGTLLRHVERVLVLHLGRKIADGLPSEVARNPEVVEAYLGDEVPA' A
#
# COMPACT_ATOMS: atom_id res chain seq x y z
N VAL A 1 -3.81 -9.17 2.66
CA VAL A 1 -5.22 -8.81 2.82
C VAL A 1 -5.98 -8.89 1.51
N ALA A 2 -5.36 -8.50 0.42
CA ALA A 2 -6.02 -8.48 -0.89
C ALA A 2 -5.87 -9.79 -1.68
N ALA A 3 -5.25 -10.81 -1.13
CA ALA A 3 -5.02 -12.07 -1.81
C ALA A 3 -6.36 -12.73 -2.20
N GLY A 4 -6.47 -13.11 -3.48
CA GLY A 4 -7.68 -13.76 -3.99
C GLY A 4 -8.82 -12.83 -4.35
N LEU A 5 -8.67 -11.51 -4.17
CA LEU A 5 -9.70 -10.54 -4.52
C LEU A 5 -9.45 -9.95 -5.91
N THR A 6 -10.54 -9.61 -6.60
CA THR A 6 -10.44 -8.82 -7.83
C THR A 6 -10.07 -7.38 -7.50
N ASP A 7 -9.63 -6.62 -8.51
CA ASP A 7 -9.32 -5.20 -8.31
C ASP A 7 -10.53 -4.42 -7.81
N ALA A 8 -11.72 -4.71 -8.34
CA ALA A 8 -12.95 -4.05 -7.90
C ALA A 8 -13.29 -4.38 -6.45
N GLU A 9 -13.04 -5.62 -6.03
CA GLU A 9 -13.26 -6.03 -4.64
C GLU A 9 -12.28 -5.35 -3.69
N VAL A 10 -11.02 -5.21 -4.10
CA VAL A 10 -9.99 -4.51 -3.32
C VAL A 10 -10.38 -3.04 -3.14
N GLU A 11 -10.86 -2.40 -4.21
CA GLU A 11 -11.30 -1.01 -4.15
C GLU A 11 -12.45 -0.83 -3.17
N ARG A 12 -13.44 -1.72 -3.22
CA ARG A 12 -14.58 -1.66 -2.30
C ARG A 12 -14.16 -1.89 -0.85
N MET A 13 -13.24 -2.83 -0.62
CA MET A 13 -12.70 -3.08 0.70
C MET A 13 -11.95 -1.86 1.23
N ALA A 14 -11.14 -1.24 0.39
CA ALA A 14 -10.38 -0.05 0.77
C ALA A 14 -11.29 1.12 1.14
N LEU A 15 -12.35 1.33 0.36
CA LEU A 15 -13.32 2.38 0.65
C LEU A 15 -14.05 2.12 1.97
N LEU A 16 -14.41 0.87 2.24
CA LEU A 16 -15.04 0.50 3.50
C LEU A 16 -14.11 0.74 4.69
N ILE A 17 -12.85 0.35 4.56
CA ILE A 17 -11.85 0.54 5.62
C ILE A 17 -11.68 2.04 5.91
N ARG A 18 -11.57 2.85 4.87
CA ARG A 18 -11.42 4.31 5.03
C ARG A 18 -12.65 4.93 5.70
N ARG A 19 -13.83 4.47 5.35
CA ARG A 19 -15.08 4.94 5.95
C ARG A 19 -15.14 4.59 7.43
N LEU A 20 -14.80 3.35 7.78
CA LEU A 20 -14.78 2.93 9.18
C LEU A 20 -13.74 3.70 9.99
N ARG A 21 -12.57 3.94 9.38
CA ARG A 21 -11.53 4.75 10.01
C ARG A 21 -12.05 6.13 10.36
N ASP A 22 -12.73 6.78 9.42
CA ASP A 22 -13.21 8.14 9.60
C ASP A 22 -14.38 8.20 10.58
N GLU A 23 -15.34 7.29 10.48
CA GLU A 23 -16.51 7.27 11.35
C GLU A 23 -16.17 6.91 12.80
N LEU A 24 -15.20 6.02 13.00
CA LEU A 24 -14.84 5.51 14.32
C LEU A 24 -13.55 6.12 14.86
N ALA A 25 -12.95 7.07 14.15
CA ALA A 25 -11.67 7.68 14.51
C ALA A 25 -10.56 6.64 14.75
N LEU A 26 -10.47 5.65 13.88
CA LEU A 26 -9.51 4.56 14.01
C LEU A 26 -8.17 4.90 13.37
N THR A 27 -7.12 4.29 13.91
CA THR A 27 -5.84 4.16 13.22
C THR A 27 -5.83 2.77 12.60
N VAL A 28 -5.58 2.70 11.28
CA VAL A 28 -5.60 1.44 10.54
C VAL A 28 -4.19 1.09 10.07
N ILE A 29 -3.77 -0.13 10.35
CA ILE A 29 -2.52 -0.67 9.82
C ILE A 29 -2.90 -1.78 8.84
N TRP A 30 -2.47 -1.61 7.59
CA TRP A 30 -2.76 -2.56 6.52
C TRP A 30 -1.44 -3.18 6.06
N ILE A 31 -1.32 -4.49 6.20
CA ILE A 31 -0.13 -5.23 5.78
C ILE A 31 -0.43 -5.96 4.48
N GLU A 32 0.38 -5.70 3.47
CA GLU A 32 0.16 -6.23 2.12
C GLU A 32 1.49 -6.34 1.38
N HIS A 33 1.65 -7.39 0.59
CA HIS A 33 2.81 -7.51 -0.28
C HIS A 33 2.55 -6.96 -1.69
N ALA A 34 1.30 -6.75 -2.06
CA ALA A 34 0.93 -6.10 -3.32
C ALA A 34 1.07 -4.59 -3.14
N VAL A 35 2.32 -4.11 -3.20
CA VAL A 35 2.66 -2.72 -2.85
C VAL A 35 1.95 -1.71 -3.74
N GLY A 36 1.85 -1.99 -5.04
CA GLY A 36 1.16 -1.09 -5.97
C GLY A 36 -0.28 -0.82 -5.59
N THR A 37 -1.00 -1.84 -5.11
CA THR A 37 -2.37 -1.69 -4.62
C THR A 37 -2.40 -0.85 -3.34
N LEU A 38 -1.52 -1.16 -2.40
CA LEU A 38 -1.46 -0.48 -1.12
C LEU A 38 -1.22 1.02 -1.28
N LEU A 39 -0.30 1.40 -2.17
CA LEU A 39 0.07 2.80 -2.39
C LEU A 39 -1.11 3.70 -2.76
N ARG A 40 -2.15 3.14 -3.35
CA ARG A 40 -3.32 3.92 -3.78
C ARG A 40 -4.29 4.24 -2.66
N HIS A 41 -4.15 3.61 -1.49
CA HIS A 41 -5.18 3.65 -0.47
C HIS A 41 -4.70 4.10 0.91
N VAL A 42 -3.43 4.42 1.07
CA VAL A 42 -2.86 4.71 2.38
C VAL A 42 -2.22 6.11 2.40
N GLU A 43 -2.07 6.66 3.60
CA GLU A 43 -1.46 7.97 3.80
C GLU A 43 0.06 7.87 4.06
N ARG A 44 0.51 6.72 4.56
CA ARG A 44 1.92 6.48 4.85
C ARG A 44 2.26 5.04 4.58
N VAL A 45 3.44 4.80 4.04
CA VAL A 45 3.92 3.46 3.69
C VAL A 45 5.26 3.19 4.35
N LEU A 46 5.35 2.01 4.94
CA LEU A 46 6.62 1.46 5.42
C LEU A 46 6.89 0.19 4.62
N VAL A 47 8.04 0.14 3.95
CA VAL A 47 8.38 -1.03 3.13
C VAL A 47 9.53 -1.80 3.77
N LEU A 48 9.29 -3.09 3.96
CA LEU A 48 10.30 -4.02 4.46
C LEU A 48 10.70 -4.99 3.36
N HIS A 49 11.97 -5.30 3.27
CA HIS A 49 12.49 -6.28 2.33
C HIS A 49 13.63 -7.05 2.98
N LEU A 50 13.51 -8.36 3.02
CA LEU A 50 14.48 -9.25 3.67
C LEU A 50 14.80 -8.81 5.11
N GLY A 51 13.75 -8.44 5.84
CA GLY A 51 13.86 -8.04 7.25
C GLY A 51 14.43 -6.65 7.49
N ARG A 52 14.62 -5.87 6.44
CA ARG A 52 15.18 -4.52 6.54
C ARG A 52 14.20 -3.47 6.01
N LYS A 53 14.12 -2.34 6.69
CA LYS A 53 13.33 -1.22 6.22
C LYS A 53 14.05 -0.53 5.06
N ILE A 54 13.43 -0.49 3.89
CA ILE A 54 14.02 0.14 2.71
C ILE A 54 13.33 1.46 2.33
N ALA A 55 12.15 1.72 2.86
CA ALA A 55 11.46 2.98 2.62
C ALA A 55 10.43 3.24 3.70
N ASP A 56 10.17 4.52 3.97
CA ASP A 56 9.15 4.98 4.90
C ASP A 56 8.79 6.42 4.52
N GLY A 57 7.53 6.66 4.21
CA GLY A 57 7.10 8.00 3.85
C GLY A 57 5.78 8.01 3.11
N LEU A 58 5.55 9.10 2.37
CA LEU A 58 4.35 9.28 1.58
C LEU A 58 4.32 8.28 0.41
N PRO A 59 3.13 7.82 0.00
CA PRO A 59 3.04 6.90 -1.12
C PRO A 59 3.75 7.38 -2.39
N SER A 60 3.69 8.66 -2.71
CA SER A 60 4.36 9.20 -3.89
C SER A 60 5.88 9.13 -3.81
N GLU A 61 6.43 9.31 -2.61
CA GLU A 61 7.88 9.20 -2.40
C GLU A 61 8.34 7.76 -2.45
N VAL A 62 7.58 6.87 -1.79
CA VAL A 62 7.90 5.44 -1.74
C VAL A 62 7.83 4.82 -3.13
N ALA A 63 6.87 5.23 -3.95
CA ALA A 63 6.73 4.72 -5.31
C ALA A 63 7.93 5.07 -6.22
N ARG A 64 8.69 6.09 -5.86
CA ARG A 64 9.87 6.53 -6.62
C ARG A 64 11.17 5.97 -6.08
N ASN A 65 11.13 5.31 -4.93
CA ASN A 65 12.34 4.77 -4.32
C ASN A 65 12.88 3.62 -5.18
N PRO A 66 14.13 3.70 -5.68
CA PRO A 66 14.70 2.66 -6.54
C PRO A 66 14.70 1.27 -5.92
N GLU A 67 14.93 1.15 -4.63
CA GLU A 67 14.92 -0.14 -3.95
C GLU A 67 13.51 -0.75 -3.92
N VAL A 68 12.48 0.08 -3.75
CA VAL A 68 11.08 -0.36 -3.76
C VAL A 68 10.68 -0.79 -5.17
N VAL A 69 11.05 0.00 -6.17
CA VAL A 69 10.76 -0.32 -7.58
C VAL A 69 11.38 -1.67 -7.93
N GLU A 70 12.64 -1.87 -7.59
CA GLU A 70 13.33 -3.12 -7.89
C GLU A 70 12.74 -4.32 -7.16
N ALA A 71 12.40 -4.17 -5.88
CA ALA A 71 11.95 -5.28 -5.05
C ALA A 71 10.49 -5.65 -5.27
N TYR A 72 9.62 -4.69 -5.54
CA TYR A 72 8.18 -4.90 -5.51
C TYR A 72 7.41 -4.38 -6.70
N LEU A 73 7.76 -3.23 -7.25
CA LEU A 73 6.94 -2.58 -8.25
C LEU A 73 7.27 -3.02 -9.68
N GLY A 74 8.54 -3.21 -9.99
CA GLY A 74 8.94 -3.64 -11.33
C GLY A 74 8.26 -2.81 -12.41
N ASP A 75 7.47 -3.45 -13.27
CA ASP A 75 6.73 -2.82 -14.37
C ASP A 75 5.45 -2.12 -13.91
N GLU A 76 5.09 -2.23 -12.64
CA GLU A 76 3.86 -1.62 -12.09
C GLU A 76 4.06 -0.16 -11.70
N VAL A 77 5.24 0.40 -11.93
CA VAL A 77 5.52 1.78 -11.56
C VAL A 77 4.64 2.73 -12.37
N PRO A 78 3.86 3.60 -11.72
CA PRO A 78 3.07 4.60 -12.44
C PRO A 78 3.99 5.54 -13.21
N ALA A 79 3.60 5.83 -14.42
CA ALA A 79 4.36 6.73 -15.27
C ALA A 79 4.38 8.17 -14.73
#